data_b6a1ef550cafc09ae2902de48413b033
#
_entry.id   b6a1ef550cafc09ae2902de48413b033
#
_cell.length_a   1.000
_cell.length_b   1.000
_cell.length_c   1.000
_cell.angle_alpha   90.00
_cell.angle_beta   90.00
_cell.angle_gamma   90.00
#
_symmetry.space_group_name_H-M   'P 1'
#
loop_
_entity.id
_entity.type
_entity.pdbx_description
1 polymer ?
#
loop_
_entity_poly.entity_id
_entity_poly.type
_entity_poly.pdbx_seq_one_letter_code
_entity_poly.pdbx_strand_id
1 'polypeptide(L)'
;FFKNKWGMATEGEESSGGSSTYWTKKEISLKDIAVSLAIAFSVASLSNLLSEYISAIIPTSNIILKIANSILGNMYLIMTTLMLIVATVFSKQLEEINGAEEIGTFLIYLFFVVLGVPASISEIIKNGAFILIFCILAVSIHLVVTLLVGKMFKFKLDELLLASNACIGGPTTAGAMAIAKGWNSLIVPTMIAGVWGYVLGNYAGIIVGHILQIIL
;
A
#
# COMPACT_ATOMS: atom_id res chain seq x y z
N PHE A 1 -17.20 -27.06 2.92
CA PHE A 1 -17.80 -26.61 4.19
C PHE A 1 -17.76 -25.07 4.32
N PHE A 2 -16.66 -24.39 3.99
CA PHE A 2 -16.56 -22.94 4.03
C PHE A 2 -17.37 -22.23 2.95
N LYS A 3 -17.46 -22.79 1.75
CA LYS A 3 -18.13 -22.19 0.57
C LYS A 3 -19.61 -21.86 0.82
N ASN A 4 -20.33 -22.71 1.56
CA ASN A 4 -21.78 -22.55 1.83
C ASN A 4 -22.12 -21.61 3.00
N LYS A 5 -21.18 -21.34 3.90
CA LYS A 5 -21.45 -20.61 5.16
C LYS A 5 -21.13 -19.11 5.06
N TRP A 6 -20.37 -18.68 4.03
CA TRP A 6 -19.86 -17.34 3.90
C TRP A 6 -20.29 -16.60 2.61
N GLY A 7 -21.03 -17.29 1.70
CA GLY A 7 -21.45 -16.72 0.42
C GLY A 7 -20.24 -16.27 -0.41
N MET A 8 -19.67 -17.13 -1.21
CA MET A 8 -18.67 -16.73 -2.21
C MET A 8 -19.37 -16.33 -3.49
N ALA A 9 -18.79 -15.40 -4.25
CA ALA A 9 -19.23 -15.10 -5.60
C ALA A 9 -19.22 -16.37 -6.43
N THR A 10 -20.34 -16.69 -7.08
CA THR A 10 -20.43 -17.82 -8.00
C THR A 10 -19.62 -17.50 -9.23
N GLU A 11 -18.80 -18.46 -9.68
CA GLU A 11 -18.16 -18.43 -10.98
C GLU A 11 -19.25 -18.23 -12.05
N GLY A 12 -19.36 -17.03 -12.64
CA GLY A 12 -20.33 -16.79 -13.71
C GLY A 12 -21.13 -15.48 -13.65
N GLU A 13 -21.02 -14.66 -12.62
CA GLU A 13 -21.56 -13.30 -12.72
C GLU A 13 -20.62 -12.44 -13.57
N GLU A 14 -20.75 -12.58 -14.89
CA GLU A 14 -20.18 -11.67 -15.87
C GLU A 14 -20.81 -10.30 -15.71
N SER A 15 -20.18 -9.43 -14.91
CA SER A 15 -20.36 -8.00 -15.10
C SER A 15 -19.49 -7.59 -16.29
N SER A 16 -20.07 -7.67 -17.47
CA SER A 16 -19.50 -7.15 -18.70
C SER A 16 -19.12 -5.69 -18.54
N GLY A 17 -17.85 -5.34 -18.66
CA GLY A 17 -17.44 -4.01 -19.04
C GLY A 17 -16.27 -3.35 -18.34
N GLY A 18 -15.83 -3.77 -17.15
CA GLY A 18 -14.79 -3.03 -16.44
C GLY A 18 -13.45 -3.74 -16.27
N SER A 19 -13.46 -5.03 -16.10
CA SER A 19 -12.27 -5.79 -15.68
C SER A 19 -11.35 -6.20 -16.83
N SER A 20 -11.89 -6.51 -18.00
CA SER A 20 -11.09 -6.87 -19.18
C SER A 20 -10.28 -5.71 -19.75
N THR A 21 -10.80 -4.48 -19.60
CA THR A 21 -10.13 -3.27 -20.08
C THR A 21 -8.95 -2.85 -19.18
N TYR A 22 -8.99 -3.19 -17.90
CA TYR A 22 -7.93 -2.83 -16.95
C TYR A 22 -6.62 -3.59 -17.19
N TRP A 23 -6.70 -4.82 -17.72
CA TRP A 23 -5.55 -5.70 -17.96
C TRP A 23 -5.20 -5.84 -19.44
N THR A 24 -5.78 -5.02 -20.32
CA THR A 24 -5.30 -4.95 -21.69
C THR A 24 -3.87 -4.42 -21.69
N LYS A 25 -2.97 -5.20 -22.30
CA LYS A 25 -1.57 -4.82 -22.48
C LYS A 25 -1.51 -3.47 -23.22
N LYS A 26 -1.21 -2.40 -22.50
CA LYS A 26 -1.00 -1.07 -23.09
C LYS A 26 0.46 -0.95 -23.52
N GLU A 27 0.71 -0.36 -24.68
CA GLU A 27 2.07 -0.05 -25.09
C GLU A 27 2.62 1.08 -24.22
N ILE A 28 3.79 0.85 -23.64
CA ILE A 28 4.50 1.81 -22.79
C ILE A 28 5.49 2.54 -23.68
N SER A 29 5.36 3.86 -23.79
CA SER A 29 6.29 4.70 -24.52
C SER A 29 7.43 5.21 -23.63
N LEU A 30 8.53 5.61 -24.23
CA LEU A 30 9.64 6.26 -23.52
C LEU A 30 9.18 7.55 -22.82
N LYS A 31 8.19 8.25 -23.41
CA LYS A 31 7.57 9.43 -22.82
C LYS A 31 6.84 9.08 -21.51
N ASP A 32 6.11 7.98 -21.48
CA ASP A 32 5.37 7.54 -20.28
C ASP A 32 6.33 7.24 -19.13
N ILE A 33 7.43 6.54 -19.43
CA ILE A 33 8.48 6.26 -18.44
C ILE A 33 9.08 7.57 -17.91
N ALA A 34 9.46 8.48 -18.82
CA ALA A 34 10.06 9.75 -18.42
C ALA A 34 9.13 10.62 -17.59
N VAL A 35 7.85 10.70 -17.94
CA VAL A 35 6.84 11.48 -17.20
C VAL A 35 6.57 10.86 -15.83
N SER A 36 6.41 9.54 -15.75
CA SER A 36 6.21 8.84 -14.47
C SER A 36 7.37 9.08 -13.50
N LEU A 37 8.62 8.94 -13.98
CA LEU A 37 9.80 9.20 -13.16
C LEU A 37 9.93 10.68 -12.78
N ALA A 38 9.65 11.61 -13.71
CA ALA A 38 9.69 13.04 -13.45
C ALA A 38 8.69 13.44 -12.35
N ILE A 39 7.48 12.91 -12.38
CA ILE A 39 6.47 13.14 -11.32
C ILE A 39 6.97 12.57 -9.99
N ALA A 40 7.44 11.32 -9.97
CA ALA A 40 7.93 10.68 -8.77
C ALA A 40 9.09 11.45 -8.12
N PHE A 41 10.10 11.82 -8.89
CA PHE A 41 11.23 12.60 -8.38
C PHE A 41 10.85 14.02 -7.95
N SER A 42 9.94 14.68 -8.68
CA SER A 42 9.45 16.01 -8.33
C SER A 42 8.70 15.98 -7.00
N VAL A 43 7.80 15.00 -6.81
CA VAL A 43 7.05 14.82 -5.55
C VAL A 43 8.01 14.47 -4.41
N ALA A 44 8.98 13.58 -4.63
CA ALA A 44 9.96 13.21 -3.60
C ALA A 44 10.83 14.41 -3.18
N SER A 45 11.35 15.19 -4.15
CA SER A 45 12.16 16.38 -3.87
C SER A 45 11.37 17.45 -3.13
N LEU A 46 10.13 17.72 -3.58
CA LEU A 46 9.25 18.68 -2.94
C LEU A 46 8.89 18.24 -1.51
N SER A 47 8.65 16.95 -1.31
CA SER A 47 8.37 16.38 0.02
C SER A 47 9.53 16.55 0.98
N ASN A 48 10.77 16.37 0.49
CA ASN A 48 11.96 16.57 1.30
C ASN A 48 12.10 18.04 1.73
N LEU A 49 11.98 18.97 0.79
CA LEU A 49 12.04 20.41 1.07
C LEU A 49 10.95 20.84 2.07
N LEU A 50 9.72 20.38 1.87
CA LEU A 50 8.62 20.69 2.79
C LEU A 50 8.84 20.08 4.18
N SER A 51 9.36 18.86 4.25
CA SER A 51 9.70 18.18 5.51
C SER A 51 10.73 18.98 6.30
N GLU A 52 11.82 19.41 5.67
CA GLU A 52 12.85 20.24 6.29
C GLU A 52 12.27 21.58 6.77
N TYR A 53 11.49 22.25 5.93
CA TYR A 53 10.87 23.53 6.25
C TYR A 53 9.88 23.43 7.42
N ILE A 54 8.97 22.45 7.40
CA ILE A 54 7.97 22.22 8.46
C ILE A 54 8.67 21.85 9.77
N SER A 55 9.67 20.96 9.70
CA SER A 55 10.44 20.54 10.89
C SER A 55 11.22 21.68 11.53
N ALA A 56 11.65 22.67 10.74
CA ALA A 56 12.34 23.86 11.26
C ALA A 56 11.39 24.85 11.92
N ILE A 57 10.14 24.96 11.46
CA ILE A 57 9.15 25.91 11.98
C ILE A 57 8.51 25.42 13.27
N ILE A 58 8.24 24.12 13.40
CA ILE A 58 7.54 23.57 14.57
C ILE A 58 8.52 23.37 15.72
N PRO A 59 8.40 24.13 16.84
CA PRO A 59 9.30 23.98 17.99
C PRO A 59 9.13 22.60 18.64
N THR A 60 10.22 22.04 19.16
CA THR A 60 10.22 20.75 19.86
C THR A 60 10.26 20.91 21.39
N SER A 61 9.84 22.07 21.91
CA SER A 61 9.91 22.40 23.32
C SER A 61 9.02 21.58 24.24
N ASN A 62 7.84 21.15 23.73
CA ASN A 62 6.86 20.35 24.45
C ASN A 62 6.63 18.99 23.76
N ILE A 63 6.24 17.98 24.54
CA ILE A 63 5.93 16.62 24.03
C ILE A 63 4.89 16.68 22.89
N ILE A 64 3.84 17.48 23.03
CA ILE A 64 2.80 17.62 22.02
C ILE A 64 3.35 18.22 20.72
N LEU A 65 4.17 19.27 20.83
CA LEU A 65 4.82 19.92 19.69
C LEU A 65 5.85 19.00 19.03
N LYS A 66 6.56 18.19 19.81
CA LYS A 66 7.48 17.18 19.30
C LYS A 66 6.75 16.12 18.49
N ILE A 67 5.60 15.61 18.96
CA ILE A 67 4.77 14.67 18.22
C ILE A 67 4.22 15.33 16.96
N ALA A 68 3.71 16.55 17.05
CA ALA A 68 3.21 17.30 15.90
C ALA A 68 4.30 17.50 14.84
N ASN A 69 5.51 17.89 15.25
CA ASN A 69 6.66 18.01 14.35
C ASN A 69 7.01 16.69 13.69
N SER A 70 7.06 15.60 14.45
CA SER A 70 7.38 14.27 13.93
C SER A 70 6.32 13.73 12.95
N ILE A 71 5.07 14.11 13.08
CA ILE A 71 4.00 13.73 12.16
C ILE A 71 3.97 14.65 10.94
N LEU A 72 3.86 15.96 11.17
CA LEU A 72 3.70 16.96 10.11
C LEU A 72 4.99 17.18 9.30
N GLY A 73 6.16 17.05 9.94
CA GLY A 73 7.46 17.12 9.31
C GLY A 73 7.93 15.78 8.69
N ASN A 74 7.12 14.72 8.76
CA ASN A 74 7.52 13.43 8.20
C ASN A 74 7.49 13.45 6.66
N MET A 75 8.66 13.25 6.03
CA MET A 75 8.81 13.25 4.58
C MET A 75 7.86 12.26 3.89
N TYR A 76 7.69 11.06 4.45
CA TYR A 76 6.85 10.03 3.83
C TYR A 76 5.35 10.37 3.89
N LEU A 77 4.89 10.99 4.98
CA LEU A 77 3.50 11.47 5.08
C LEU A 77 3.24 12.62 4.11
N ILE A 78 4.16 13.56 4.00
CA ILE A 78 4.07 14.67 3.04
C ILE A 78 4.06 14.13 1.62
N MET A 79 4.95 13.18 1.30
CA MET A 79 5.01 12.53 -0.03
C MET A 79 3.70 11.82 -0.37
N THR A 80 3.16 11.04 0.55
CA THR A 80 1.88 10.34 0.37
C THR A 80 0.74 11.33 0.14
N THR A 81 0.69 12.41 0.92
CA THR A 81 -0.32 13.45 0.79
C THR A 81 -0.21 14.20 -0.53
N LEU A 82 1.00 14.61 -0.91
CA LEU A 82 1.23 15.30 -2.19
C LEU A 82 0.86 14.41 -3.37
N MET A 83 1.26 13.13 -3.35
CA MET A 83 0.93 12.21 -4.43
C MET A 83 -0.58 11.97 -4.51
N LEU A 84 -1.28 11.87 -3.37
CA LEU A 84 -2.74 11.77 -3.34
C LEU A 84 -3.41 12.99 -3.96
N ILE A 85 -2.92 14.20 -3.64
CA ILE A 85 -3.41 15.45 -4.24
C ILE A 85 -3.16 15.46 -5.75
N VAL A 86 -1.94 15.14 -6.18
CA VAL A 86 -1.57 15.07 -7.61
C VAL A 86 -2.47 14.07 -8.35
N ALA A 87 -2.65 12.87 -7.80
CA ALA A 87 -3.48 11.83 -8.39
C ALA A 87 -4.95 12.23 -8.49
N THR A 88 -5.45 13.01 -7.52
CA THR A 88 -6.84 13.47 -7.51
C THR A 88 -7.07 14.65 -8.46
N VAL A 89 -6.18 15.65 -8.43
CA VAL A 89 -6.33 16.87 -9.23
C VAL A 89 -6.03 16.63 -10.70
N PHE A 90 -5.01 15.81 -10.98
CA PHE A 90 -4.54 15.51 -12.34
C PHE A 90 -4.96 14.12 -12.83
N SER A 91 -6.05 13.55 -12.30
CA SER A 91 -6.50 12.19 -12.61
C SER A 91 -6.58 11.92 -14.11
N LYS A 92 -7.20 12.81 -14.89
CA LYS A 92 -7.36 12.67 -16.36
C LYS A 92 -6.02 12.61 -17.09
N GLN A 93 -5.05 13.44 -16.71
CA GLN A 93 -3.73 13.48 -17.33
C GLN A 93 -2.90 12.24 -16.94
N LEU A 94 -3.06 11.76 -15.71
CA LEU A 94 -2.36 10.58 -15.22
C LEU A 94 -2.91 9.27 -15.81
N GLU A 95 -4.20 9.22 -16.16
CA GLU A 95 -4.81 8.09 -16.87
C GLU A 95 -4.25 7.87 -18.28
N GLU A 96 -3.72 8.91 -18.91
CA GLU A 96 -3.07 8.84 -20.23
C GLU A 96 -1.64 8.25 -20.16
N ILE A 97 -1.04 8.19 -18.96
CA ILE A 97 0.32 7.66 -18.75
C ILE A 97 0.24 6.15 -18.58
N ASN A 98 0.79 5.41 -19.53
CA ASN A 98 0.83 3.97 -19.48
C ASN A 98 2.07 3.47 -18.72
N GLY A 99 1.95 2.36 -18.00
CA GLY A 99 3.09 1.67 -17.36
C GLY A 99 3.57 2.25 -16.05
N ALA A 100 2.88 3.22 -15.45
CA ALA A 100 3.26 3.77 -14.15
C ALA A 100 3.26 2.71 -13.03
N GLU A 101 2.33 1.75 -13.08
CA GLU A 101 2.26 0.63 -12.14
C GLU A 101 3.42 -0.36 -12.32
N GLU A 102 3.75 -0.70 -13.56
CA GLU A 102 4.86 -1.59 -13.91
C GLU A 102 6.21 -0.99 -13.49
N ILE A 103 6.39 0.31 -13.76
CA ILE A 103 7.59 1.04 -13.33
C ILE A 103 7.68 1.09 -11.80
N GLY A 104 6.58 1.39 -11.12
CA GLY A 104 6.49 1.38 -9.66
C GLY A 104 6.84 0.03 -9.07
N THR A 105 6.30 -1.05 -9.62
CA THR A 105 6.59 -2.43 -9.21
C THR A 105 8.07 -2.78 -9.44
N PHE A 106 8.63 -2.40 -10.58
CA PHE A 106 10.05 -2.60 -10.86
C PHE A 106 10.94 -1.85 -9.85
N LEU A 107 10.61 -0.61 -9.51
CA LEU A 107 11.34 0.17 -8.51
C LEU A 107 11.24 -0.44 -7.11
N ILE A 108 10.10 -1.04 -6.74
CA ILE A 108 9.95 -1.80 -5.48
C ILE A 108 10.89 -3.01 -5.47
N TYR A 109 11.03 -3.75 -6.57
CA TYR A 109 11.98 -4.86 -6.64
C TYR A 109 13.43 -4.38 -6.51
N LEU A 110 13.81 -3.28 -7.16
CA LEU A 110 15.12 -2.66 -6.96
C LEU A 110 15.34 -2.25 -5.51
N PHE A 111 14.34 -1.66 -4.87
CA PHE A 111 14.40 -1.29 -3.45
C PHE A 111 14.65 -2.51 -2.55
N PHE A 112 13.99 -3.64 -2.79
CA PHE A 112 14.25 -4.87 -2.04
C PHE A 112 15.67 -5.40 -2.26
N VAL A 113 16.22 -5.29 -3.46
CA VAL A 113 17.62 -5.65 -3.72
C VAL A 113 18.55 -4.76 -2.91
N VAL A 114 18.33 -3.44 -2.92
CA VAL A 114 19.14 -2.46 -2.16
C VAL A 114 19.06 -2.73 -0.66
N LEU A 115 17.90 -3.11 -0.13
CA LEU A 115 17.76 -3.51 1.27
C LEU A 115 18.47 -4.84 1.59
N GLY A 116 18.49 -5.75 0.64
CA GLY A 116 19.12 -7.08 0.82
C GLY A 116 20.63 -7.06 0.78
N VAL A 117 21.24 -6.17 0.00
CA VAL A 117 22.71 -6.10 -0.18
C VAL A 117 23.49 -5.91 1.14
N PRO A 118 23.11 -4.98 2.04
CA PRO A 118 23.81 -4.80 3.31
C PRO A 118 23.41 -5.83 4.37
N ALA A 119 22.49 -6.75 4.07
CA ALA A 119 22.01 -7.72 5.04
C ALA A 119 23.12 -8.71 5.41
N SER A 120 23.53 -8.71 6.67
CA SER A 120 24.50 -9.66 7.20
C SER A 120 23.87 -11.04 7.36
N ILE A 121 24.41 -12.04 6.65
CA ILE A 121 23.96 -13.44 6.78
C ILE A 121 24.07 -13.90 8.24
N SER A 122 25.11 -13.48 8.96
CA SER A 122 25.29 -13.80 10.38
C SER A 122 24.17 -13.22 11.25
N GLU A 123 23.73 -12.00 10.99
CA GLU A 123 22.62 -11.38 11.73
C GLU A 123 21.26 -11.99 11.38
N ILE A 124 21.07 -12.36 10.12
CA ILE A 124 19.85 -13.07 9.68
C ILE A 124 19.77 -14.43 10.39
N ILE A 125 20.87 -15.17 10.52
CA ILE A 125 20.88 -16.46 11.23
C ILE A 125 20.58 -16.25 12.72
N LYS A 126 21.14 -15.21 13.34
CA LYS A 126 20.96 -14.94 14.78
C LYS A 126 19.57 -14.40 15.14
N ASN A 127 19.07 -13.48 14.34
CA ASN A 127 17.84 -12.73 14.66
C ASN A 127 16.67 -13.06 13.73
N GLY A 128 16.91 -13.69 12.58
CA GLY A 128 15.90 -13.93 11.54
C GLY A 128 14.76 -14.83 12.01
N ALA A 129 15.03 -15.80 12.85
CA ALA A 129 13.99 -16.68 13.40
C ALA A 129 12.99 -15.88 14.28
N PHE A 130 13.47 -14.92 15.06
CA PHE A 130 12.62 -14.07 15.88
C PHE A 130 11.75 -13.14 15.02
N ILE A 131 12.34 -12.52 14.00
CA ILE A 131 11.62 -11.68 13.04
C ILE A 131 10.58 -12.50 12.27
N LEU A 132 10.92 -13.71 11.85
CA LEU A 132 10.01 -14.62 11.16
C LEU A 132 8.79 -14.96 12.04
N ILE A 133 9.02 -15.33 13.31
CA ILE A 133 7.93 -15.60 14.26
C ILE A 133 7.05 -14.37 14.43
N PHE A 134 7.64 -13.18 14.59
CA PHE A 134 6.92 -11.91 14.67
C PHE A 134 6.03 -11.68 13.45
N CYS A 135 6.57 -11.85 12.23
CA CYS A 135 5.82 -11.70 10.99
C CYS A 135 4.67 -12.72 10.88
N ILE A 136 4.91 -13.98 11.23
CA ILE A 136 3.87 -15.02 11.22
C ILE A 136 2.74 -14.65 12.19
N LEU A 137 3.07 -14.22 13.40
CA LEU A 137 2.08 -13.79 14.38
C LEU A 137 1.30 -12.57 13.90
N ALA A 138 1.99 -11.54 13.39
CA ALA A 138 1.36 -10.32 12.88
C ALA A 138 0.37 -10.61 11.75
N VAL A 139 0.78 -11.39 10.74
CA VAL A 139 -0.08 -11.78 9.62
C VAL A 139 -1.24 -12.66 10.07
N SER A 140 -1.00 -13.60 11.00
CA SER A 140 -2.04 -14.47 11.53
C SER A 140 -3.09 -13.69 12.32
N ILE A 141 -2.66 -12.78 13.19
CA ILE A 141 -3.56 -11.91 13.96
C ILE A 141 -4.35 -11.02 13.01
N HIS A 142 -3.69 -10.39 12.03
CA HIS A 142 -4.36 -9.58 11.01
C HIS A 142 -5.47 -10.38 10.30
N LEU A 143 -5.16 -11.58 9.81
CA LEU A 143 -6.13 -12.42 9.11
C LEU A 143 -7.31 -12.80 10.00
N VAL A 144 -7.04 -13.24 11.25
CA VAL A 144 -8.08 -13.61 12.20
C VAL A 144 -8.98 -12.42 12.52
N VAL A 145 -8.40 -11.25 12.80
CA VAL A 145 -9.17 -10.02 13.09
C VAL A 145 -10.01 -9.61 11.87
N THR A 146 -9.43 -9.61 10.67
CA THR A 146 -10.14 -9.27 9.43
C THR A 146 -11.33 -10.21 9.20
N LEU A 147 -11.15 -11.52 9.40
CA LEU A 147 -12.22 -12.49 9.22
C LEU A 147 -13.32 -12.35 10.30
N LEU A 148 -12.94 -12.15 11.57
CA LEU A 148 -13.92 -12.00 12.66
C LEU A 148 -14.72 -10.71 12.52
N VAL A 149 -14.05 -9.58 12.30
CA VAL A 149 -14.69 -8.28 12.13
C VAL A 149 -15.53 -8.25 10.86
N GLY A 150 -14.99 -8.75 9.76
CA GLY A 150 -15.71 -8.80 8.48
C GLY A 150 -16.96 -9.68 8.55
N LYS A 151 -16.90 -10.80 9.28
CA LYS A 151 -18.08 -11.64 9.53
C LYS A 151 -19.15 -10.89 10.34
N MET A 152 -18.73 -10.10 11.32
CA MET A 152 -19.66 -9.28 12.12
C MET A 152 -20.40 -8.27 11.24
N PHE A 153 -19.71 -7.67 10.26
CA PHE A 153 -20.29 -6.76 9.27
C PHE A 153 -20.94 -7.45 8.05
N LYS A 154 -20.99 -8.81 8.04
CA LYS A 154 -21.61 -9.60 6.98
C LYS A 154 -20.94 -9.47 5.60
N PHE A 155 -19.65 -9.15 5.55
CA PHE A 155 -18.89 -9.20 4.30
C PHE A 155 -18.72 -10.64 3.82
N LYS A 156 -18.61 -10.82 2.49
CA LYS A 156 -18.34 -12.11 1.87
C LYS A 156 -16.88 -12.53 2.10
N LEU A 157 -16.62 -13.83 2.06
CA LEU A 157 -15.28 -14.36 2.32
C LEU A 157 -14.26 -13.93 1.24
N ASP A 158 -14.67 -13.90 -0.01
CA ASP A 158 -13.87 -13.44 -1.13
C ASP A 158 -13.43 -11.96 -0.97
N GLU A 159 -14.35 -11.09 -0.58
CA GLU A 159 -14.07 -9.68 -0.26
C GLU A 159 -13.04 -9.55 0.86
N LEU A 160 -13.20 -10.31 1.95
CA LEU A 160 -12.30 -10.28 3.09
C LEU A 160 -10.90 -10.82 2.77
N LEU A 161 -10.82 -11.90 1.99
CA LEU A 161 -9.54 -12.47 1.58
C LEU A 161 -8.77 -11.51 0.65
N LEU A 162 -9.47 -10.87 -0.27
CA LEU A 162 -8.88 -9.88 -1.16
C LEU A 162 -8.45 -8.62 -0.40
N ALA A 163 -9.29 -8.11 0.51
CA ALA A 163 -8.94 -6.96 1.34
C ALA A 163 -7.73 -7.25 2.23
N SER A 164 -7.66 -8.44 2.84
CA SER A 164 -6.49 -8.87 3.62
C SER A 164 -5.24 -8.95 2.75
N ASN A 165 -5.33 -9.53 1.55
CA ASN A 165 -4.21 -9.60 0.61
C ASN A 165 -3.79 -8.20 0.13
N ALA A 166 -4.73 -7.31 -0.13
CA ALA A 166 -4.43 -5.93 -0.52
C ALA A 166 -3.65 -5.16 0.56
N CYS A 167 -3.94 -5.41 1.83
CA CYS A 167 -3.22 -4.78 2.95
C CYS A 167 -1.82 -5.37 3.20
N ILE A 168 -1.59 -6.65 2.87
CA ILE A 168 -0.31 -7.34 3.10
C ILE A 168 0.58 -7.28 1.86
N GLY A 169 0.03 -7.66 0.71
CA GLY A 169 0.76 -7.80 -0.55
C GLY A 169 0.58 -6.63 -1.52
N GLY A 170 -0.35 -5.73 -1.24
CA GLY A 170 -0.66 -4.57 -2.06
C GLY A 170 -1.73 -4.81 -3.14
N PRO A 171 -2.11 -3.73 -3.84
CA PRO A 171 -3.19 -3.76 -4.85
C PRO A 171 -2.95 -4.77 -5.97
N THR A 172 -1.71 -4.84 -6.47
CA THR A 172 -1.33 -5.72 -7.59
C THR A 172 -1.47 -7.20 -7.27
N THR A 173 -1.00 -7.63 -6.09
CA THR A 173 -1.10 -9.03 -5.66
C THR A 173 -2.54 -9.44 -5.40
N ALA A 174 -3.32 -8.54 -4.84
CA ALA A 174 -4.74 -8.78 -4.58
C ALA A 174 -5.55 -8.79 -5.89
N GLY A 175 -5.24 -7.90 -6.84
CA GLY A 175 -5.80 -7.92 -8.19
C GLY A 175 -5.47 -9.22 -8.93
N ALA A 176 -4.22 -9.65 -8.89
CA ALA A 176 -3.79 -10.93 -9.48
C ALA A 176 -4.52 -12.15 -8.85
N MET A 177 -4.72 -12.13 -7.53
CA MET A 177 -5.50 -13.15 -6.84
C MET A 177 -6.96 -13.15 -7.27
N ALA A 178 -7.58 -11.98 -7.43
CA ALA A 178 -8.96 -11.86 -7.90
C ALA A 178 -9.12 -12.47 -9.30
N ILE A 179 -8.20 -12.18 -10.22
CA ILE A 179 -8.18 -12.74 -11.57
C ILE A 179 -8.02 -14.26 -11.51
N ALA A 180 -7.03 -14.75 -10.78
CA ALA A 180 -6.75 -16.19 -10.68
C ALA A 180 -7.92 -16.99 -10.08
N LYS A 181 -8.79 -16.33 -9.29
CA LYS A 181 -10.00 -16.92 -8.70
C LYS A 181 -11.27 -16.69 -9.53
N GLY A 182 -11.20 -15.96 -10.64
CA GLY A 182 -12.36 -15.59 -11.43
C GLY A 182 -13.30 -14.57 -10.78
N TRP A 183 -12.83 -13.84 -9.76
CA TRP A 183 -13.60 -12.81 -9.04
C TRP A 183 -13.49 -11.44 -9.73
N ASN A 184 -13.85 -11.40 -11.01
CA ASN A 184 -13.63 -10.24 -11.87
C ASN A 184 -14.29 -8.95 -11.36
N SER A 185 -15.47 -9.03 -10.74
CA SER A 185 -16.18 -7.89 -10.16
C SER A 185 -15.44 -7.25 -8.97
N LEU A 186 -14.53 -7.99 -8.32
CA LEU A 186 -13.79 -7.53 -7.16
C LEU A 186 -12.40 -6.96 -7.48
N ILE A 187 -11.95 -7.02 -8.74
CA ILE A 187 -10.61 -6.53 -9.13
C ILE A 187 -10.47 -5.05 -8.78
N VAL A 188 -11.33 -4.19 -9.33
CA VAL A 188 -11.26 -2.74 -9.11
C VAL A 188 -11.48 -2.35 -7.64
N PRO A 189 -12.52 -2.84 -6.94
CA PRO A 189 -12.69 -2.56 -5.50
C PRO A 189 -11.46 -2.96 -4.67
N THR A 190 -10.85 -4.09 -4.97
CA THR A 190 -9.66 -4.57 -4.24
C THR A 190 -8.44 -3.69 -4.47
N MET A 191 -8.22 -3.23 -5.69
CA MET A 191 -7.13 -2.31 -6.00
C MET A 191 -7.31 -0.97 -5.29
N ILE A 192 -8.52 -0.43 -5.29
CA ILE A 192 -8.85 0.81 -4.55
C ILE A 192 -8.62 0.61 -3.05
N ALA A 193 -9.08 -0.51 -2.48
CA ALA A 193 -8.85 -0.82 -1.07
C ALA A 193 -7.36 -0.91 -0.73
N GLY A 194 -6.54 -1.49 -1.60
CA GLY A 194 -5.08 -1.55 -1.42
C GLY A 194 -4.42 -0.18 -1.44
N VAL A 195 -4.80 0.69 -2.37
CA VAL A 195 -4.29 2.07 -2.44
C VAL A 195 -4.66 2.86 -1.18
N TRP A 196 -5.92 2.78 -0.74
CA TRP A 196 -6.35 3.38 0.53
C TRP A 196 -5.61 2.78 1.73
N GLY A 197 -5.35 1.48 1.70
CA GLY A 197 -4.53 0.78 2.71
C GLY A 197 -3.13 1.37 2.82
N TYR A 198 -2.49 1.70 1.73
CA TYR A 198 -1.18 2.37 1.73
C TYR A 198 -1.25 3.77 2.35
N VAL A 199 -2.24 4.57 1.96
CA VAL A 199 -2.41 5.92 2.52
C VAL A 199 -2.66 5.86 4.03
N LEU A 200 -3.73 5.17 4.44
CA LEU A 200 -4.13 5.10 5.85
C LEU A 200 -3.09 4.37 6.71
N GLY A 201 -2.50 3.29 6.19
CA GLY A 201 -1.48 2.50 6.87
C GLY A 201 -0.22 3.30 7.17
N ASN A 202 0.21 4.17 6.26
CA ASN A 202 1.35 5.04 6.46
C ASN A 202 1.11 6.01 7.63
N TYR A 203 -0.03 6.68 7.67
CA TYR A 203 -0.40 7.55 8.79
C TYR A 203 -0.52 6.79 10.11
N ALA A 204 -1.27 5.68 10.11
CA ALA A 204 -1.47 4.87 11.31
C ALA A 204 -0.15 4.30 11.85
N GLY A 205 0.73 3.81 10.97
CA GLY A 205 2.03 3.26 11.35
C GLY A 205 2.92 4.29 12.04
N ILE A 206 2.99 5.51 11.53
CA ILE A 206 3.78 6.59 12.14
C ILE A 206 3.20 7.00 13.50
N ILE A 207 1.88 7.14 13.61
CA ILE A 207 1.22 7.48 14.87
C ILE A 207 1.49 6.40 15.93
N VAL A 208 1.30 5.14 15.59
CA VAL A 208 1.55 4.01 16.50
C VAL A 208 3.02 3.94 16.89
N GLY A 209 3.95 4.14 15.94
CA GLY A 209 5.37 4.18 16.21
C GLY A 209 5.75 5.24 17.24
N HIS A 210 5.18 6.45 17.13
CA HIS A 210 5.41 7.51 18.11
C HIS A 210 4.81 7.21 19.49
N ILE A 211 3.61 6.63 19.53
CA ILE A 211 2.99 6.24 20.81
C ILE A 211 3.87 5.20 21.52
N LEU A 212 4.37 4.20 20.80
CA LEU A 212 5.27 3.20 21.37
C LEU A 212 6.58 3.78 21.88
N GLN A 213 7.18 4.76 21.18
CA GLN A 213 8.39 5.46 21.64
C GLN A 213 8.18 6.26 22.93
N ILE A 214 6.95 6.64 23.25
CA ILE A 214 6.64 7.39 24.49
C ILE A 214 6.42 6.42 25.66
N ILE A 215 5.92 5.23 25.38
CA ILE A 215 5.57 4.23 26.39
C ILE A 215 6.78 3.38 26.81
N LEU A 216 7.69 3.13 25.88
CA LEU A 216 8.94 2.36 26.09
C LEU A 216 10.10 3.28 26.44
#